data_0e4c43ead743282fb87aadd1c16bcce2
#
_entry.id   0e4c43ead743282fb87aadd1c16bcce2
#
_cell.length_a   1.000
_cell.length_b   1.000
_cell.length_c   1.000
_cell.angle_alpha   90.00
_cell.angle_beta   90.00
_cell.angle_gamma   90.00
#
_symmetry.space_group_name_H-M   'P 1'
#
loop_
_entity.id
_entity.type
_entity.pdbx_description
1 polymer ?
#
loop_
_entity_poly.entity_id
_entity_poly.type
_entity_poly.pdbx_seq_one_letter_code
_entity_poly.pdbx_strand_id
1 'polypeptide(L)'
;MANRKRKMKSKEPSSRSEPGQASLEPSAPSATTDPPLQWKPVARTIATVLILIYLFVVVIGPLSNPIASKYFSDPIARKLAPFHRILFLGHGYRFFGPDPGPTHRLVFRGVKNDGSKFEGFFPDRQNRQPRLLYHRWFMLSETLFVEHASRVDPNFLKNRQRDYEQQAARLASENRTNQLRQLKLDRQLELRYHRRASERIDLLANSVAKVLLERHDASSIELFSQERSIPFPEEVLDGLKLDSDQLLLPVNKIGELDANGYRAANPSDPNAPEEGSN
;
A
#
# COMPACT_ATOMS: atom_id res chain seq x y z
N MET A 1 -47.01 24.40 16.97
CA MET A 1 -47.70 24.29 18.27
C MET A 1 -47.73 22.84 18.67
N ALA A 2 -47.07 22.51 19.75
CA ALA A 2 -47.36 21.54 20.80
C ALA A 2 -46.07 21.06 21.46
N ASN A 3 -45.82 21.73 22.57
CA ASN A 3 -44.70 21.52 23.48
C ASN A 3 -45.01 20.29 24.37
N ARG A 4 -44.22 19.20 24.30
CA ARG A 4 -44.37 18.04 25.15
C ARG A 4 -43.22 17.95 26.14
N LYS A 5 -43.36 18.63 27.27
CA LYS A 5 -42.50 18.47 28.47
C LYS A 5 -42.68 17.06 29.05
N ARG A 6 -41.61 16.27 29.06
CA ARG A 6 -41.53 15.00 29.82
C ARG A 6 -40.99 15.30 31.23
N LYS A 7 -41.87 15.15 32.23
CA LYS A 7 -41.59 15.18 33.66
C LYS A 7 -40.75 13.95 34.04
N MET A 8 -39.54 14.18 34.56
CA MET A 8 -38.80 13.15 35.30
C MET A 8 -39.39 13.01 36.70
N LYS A 9 -39.81 11.79 37.02
CA LYS A 9 -40.23 11.37 38.38
C LYS A 9 -38.97 10.92 39.12
N SER A 10 -38.58 11.62 40.15
CA SER A 10 -37.61 11.19 41.15
C SER A 10 -38.21 10.07 41.99
N LYS A 11 -37.49 8.97 42.09
CA LYS A 11 -37.82 7.83 42.97
C LYS A 11 -36.87 7.91 44.17
N GLU A 12 -37.45 8.13 45.35
CA GLU A 12 -36.77 8.05 46.64
C GLU A 12 -36.22 6.65 46.91
N PRO A 13 -35.05 6.54 47.59
CA PRO A 13 -34.54 5.24 48.01
C PRO A 13 -35.18 4.78 49.32
N SER A 14 -35.88 3.63 49.26
CA SER A 14 -36.38 2.88 50.37
C SER A 14 -35.23 2.33 51.23
N SER A 15 -35.25 2.70 52.50
CA SER A 15 -34.39 2.15 53.55
C SER A 15 -34.68 0.66 53.74
N ARG A 16 -33.69 -0.20 53.53
CA ARG A 16 -33.75 -1.62 53.83
C ARG A 16 -32.68 -1.94 54.88
N SER A 17 -33.17 -2.31 56.04
CA SER A 17 -32.46 -2.78 57.21
C SER A 17 -31.44 -3.89 56.91
N GLU A 18 -30.25 -3.71 57.50
CA GLU A 18 -29.18 -4.70 57.52
C GLU A 18 -29.56 -5.90 58.39
N PRO A 19 -29.19 -7.11 58.00
CA PRO A 19 -28.95 -8.21 58.93
C PRO A 19 -27.49 -8.66 58.90
N GLY A 20 -26.88 -8.59 60.11
CA GLY A 20 -25.87 -9.54 60.57
C GLY A 20 -24.61 -9.71 59.75
N GLN A 21 -23.57 -8.98 60.11
CA GLN A 21 -22.19 -9.30 59.76
C GLN A 21 -21.78 -10.63 60.41
N ALA A 22 -21.80 -11.71 59.64
CA ALA A 22 -20.99 -12.90 59.96
C ALA A 22 -19.59 -12.61 59.36
N SER A 23 -18.63 -12.36 60.21
CA SER A 23 -17.21 -12.21 59.88
C SER A 23 -16.68 -13.53 59.31
N LEU A 24 -16.75 -13.68 58.00
CA LEU A 24 -15.98 -14.66 57.27
C LEU A 24 -14.59 -14.05 57.08
N GLU A 25 -13.62 -14.45 57.89
CA GLU A 25 -12.21 -14.23 57.58
C GLU A 25 -11.92 -14.74 56.16
N PRO A 26 -11.42 -13.93 55.25
CA PRO A 26 -10.97 -14.42 53.95
C PRO A 26 -9.72 -15.29 54.23
N SER A 27 -9.89 -16.60 54.10
CA SER A 27 -8.74 -17.52 53.99
C SER A 27 -7.90 -17.03 52.82
N ALA A 28 -6.76 -16.42 53.13
CA ALA A 28 -5.80 -16.03 52.14
C ALA A 28 -5.45 -17.26 51.28
N PRO A 29 -5.56 -17.19 49.95
CA PRO A 29 -5.10 -18.28 49.13
C PRO A 29 -3.63 -18.48 49.38
N SER A 30 -3.26 -19.66 49.86
CA SER A 30 -1.86 -20.09 50.00
C SER A 30 -1.21 -19.93 48.62
N ALA A 31 -0.46 -18.83 48.44
CA ALA A 31 0.36 -18.64 47.26
C ALA A 31 1.39 -19.77 47.27
N THR A 32 1.10 -20.83 46.53
CA THR A 32 2.12 -21.79 46.11
C THR A 32 3.12 -21.03 45.29
N THR A 33 4.14 -20.48 45.95
CA THR A 33 5.30 -19.86 45.31
C THR A 33 6.07 -20.98 44.67
N ASP A 34 5.69 -21.35 43.46
CA ASP A 34 6.56 -22.19 42.63
C ASP A 34 7.94 -21.54 42.59
N PRO A 35 9.02 -22.28 42.85
CA PRO A 35 10.35 -21.70 42.81
C PRO A 35 10.59 -21.10 41.44
N PRO A 36 11.12 -19.86 41.34
CA PRO A 36 11.32 -19.20 40.05
C PRO A 36 12.17 -20.11 39.19
N LEU A 37 11.72 -20.35 37.97
CA LEU A 37 12.37 -21.21 36.97
C LEU A 37 13.80 -20.73 36.78
N GLN A 38 14.74 -21.37 37.47
CA GLN A 38 16.16 -21.00 37.41
C GLN A 38 16.79 -21.65 36.19
N TRP A 39 16.88 -20.86 35.14
CA TRP A 39 17.60 -21.29 33.93
C TRP A 39 19.07 -21.56 34.27
N LYS A 40 19.61 -22.65 33.76
CA LYS A 40 21.05 -22.94 33.84
C LYS A 40 21.84 -21.77 33.25
N PRO A 41 22.99 -21.38 33.80
CA PRO A 41 23.76 -20.23 33.35
C PRO A 41 24.08 -20.28 31.85
N VAL A 42 24.39 -21.47 31.31
CA VAL A 42 24.60 -21.69 29.89
C VAL A 42 23.36 -21.35 29.06
N ALA A 43 22.16 -21.74 29.49
CA ALA A 43 20.92 -21.44 28.80
C ALA A 43 20.63 -19.92 28.78
N ARG A 44 20.95 -19.21 29.88
CA ARG A 44 20.81 -17.73 29.91
C ARG A 44 21.76 -17.08 28.91
N THR A 45 23.02 -17.50 28.86
CA THR A 45 24.00 -16.95 27.92
C THR A 45 23.57 -17.19 26.48
N ILE A 46 23.11 -18.39 26.14
CA ILE A 46 22.60 -18.71 24.79
C ILE A 46 21.38 -17.82 24.45
N ALA A 47 20.42 -17.72 25.37
CA ALA A 47 19.24 -16.87 25.17
C ALA A 47 19.62 -15.40 24.97
N THR A 48 20.55 -14.88 25.76
CA THR A 48 21.04 -13.49 25.62
C THR A 48 21.70 -13.27 24.26
N VAL A 49 22.55 -14.18 23.82
CA VAL A 49 23.20 -14.08 22.50
C VAL A 49 22.17 -14.11 21.36
N LEU A 50 21.18 -15.00 21.44
CA LEU A 50 20.12 -15.07 20.44
C LEU A 50 19.28 -13.79 20.40
N ILE A 51 18.94 -13.21 21.55
CA ILE A 51 18.23 -11.93 21.64
C ILE A 51 19.06 -10.79 21.02
N LEU A 52 20.35 -10.73 21.33
CA LEU A 52 21.23 -9.71 20.75
C LEU A 52 21.35 -9.83 19.24
N ILE A 53 21.48 -11.06 18.70
CA ILE A 53 21.48 -11.32 17.26
C ILE A 53 20.15 -10.89 16.65
N TYR A 54 19.02 -11.24 17.27
CA TYR A 54 17.69 -10.85 16.80
C TYR A 54 17.52 -9.32 16.79
N LEU A 55 17.89 -8.64 17.87
CA LEU A 55 17.85 -7.18 17.94
C LEU A 55 18.73 -6.52 16.87
N PHE A 56 19.93 -7.07 16.65
CA PHE A 56 20.82 -6.59 15.59
C PHE A 56 20.15 -6.71 14.21
N VAL A 57 19.53 -7.87 13.89
CA VAL A 57 18.81 -8.07 12.63
C VAL A 57 17.64 -7.09 12.49
N VAL A 58 16.88 -6.86 13.56
CA VAL A 58 15.74 -5.91 13.56
C VAL A 58 16.21 -4.47 13.29
N VAL A 59 17.32 -4.06 13.90
CA VAL A 59 17.84 -2.68 13.78
C VAL A 59 18.47 -2.42 12.40
N ILE A 60 19.14 -3.43 11.82
CA ILE A 60 19.78 -3.28 10.50
C ILE A 60 18.76 -3.02 9.38
N GLY A 61 17.53 -3.52 9.48
CA GLY A 61 16.47 -3.27 8.50
C GLY A 61 16.19 -1.76 8.30
N PRO A 62 15.79 -1.01 9.34
CA PRO A 62 15.59 0.44 9.27
C PRO A 62 16.85 1.23 8.89
N LEU A 63 18.03 0.84 9.40
CA LEU A 63 19.29 1.51 9.09
C LEU A 63 19.74 1.35 7.64
N SER A 64 19.27 0.33 6.92
CA SER A 64 19.56 0.13 5.51
C SER A 64 18.70 0.98 4.56
N ASN A 65 17.78 1.79 5.12
CA ASN A 65 16.98 2.73 4.32
C ASN A 65 17.87 3.85 3.77
N PRO A 66 17.67 4.29 2.49
CA PRO A 66 18.62 5.13 1.73
C PRO A 66 18.99 6.48 2.35
N ILE A 67 18.31 6.90 3.41
CA ILE A 67 18.57 8.18 4.10
C ILE A 67 19.70 8.04 5.13
N ALA A 68 19.92 6.87 5.73
CA ALA A 68 20.82 6.76 6.90
C ALA A 68 22.26 6.37 6.57
N SER A 69 22.54 5.40 5.73
CA SER A 69 23.92 5.10 5.29
C SER A 69 24.00 4.00 4.24
N LYS A 70 23.96 4.40 2.96
CA LYS A 70 24.11 3.49 1.80
C LYS A 70 25.37 2.62 1.86
N TYR A 71 26.45 3.13 2.45
CA TYR A 71 27.77 2.49 2.36
C TYR A 71 28.01 1.43 3.44
N PHE A 72 27.39 1.54 4.61
CA PHE A 72 27.65 0.65 5.73
C PHE A 72 26.56 -0.41 5.92
N SER A 73 25.30 -0.01 5.84
CA SER A 73 24.18 -0.91 6.16
C SER A 73 23.73 -1.79 4.97
N ASP A 74 23.84 -1.31 3.73
CA ASP A 74 23.42 -2.06 2.53
C ASP A 74 24.11 -3.41 2.34
N PRO A 75 25.44 -3.54 2.48
CA PRO A 75 26.10 -4.84 2.30
C PRO A 75 25.71 -5.83 3.41
N ILE A 76 25.47 -5.35 4.62
CA ILE A 76 25.02 -6.18 5.76
C ILE A 76 23.57 -6.60 5.56
N ALA A 77 22.69 -5.65 5.21
CA ALA A 77 21.27 -5.91 4.96
C ALA A 77 21.07 -6.93 3.82
N ARG A 78 21.87 -6.86 2.76
CA ARG A 78 21.82 -7.85 1.67
C ARG A 78 22.18 -9.25 2.12
N LYS A 79 23.17 -9.41 2.99
CA LYS A 79 23.54 -10.72 3.58
C LYS A 79 22.45 -11.24 4.51
N LEU A 80 21.76 -10.35 5.22
CA LEU A 80 20.66 -10.69 6.14
C LEU A 80 19.29 -10.77 5.46
N ALA A 81 19.20 -10.48 4.16
CA ALA A 81 17.94 -10.51 3.41
C ALA A 81 17.13 -11.82 3.55
N PRO A 82 17.72 -13.03 3.55
CA PRO A 82 16.95 -14.25 3.77
C PRO A 82 16.32 -14.30 5.17
N PHE A 83 17.03 -13.84 6.22
CA PHE A 83 16.49 -13.75 7.58
C PHE A 83 15.37 -12.72 7.68
N HIS A 84 15.53 -11.54 7.06
CA HIS A 84 14.49 -10.51 7.00
C HIS A 84 13.21 -11.04 6.32
N ARG A 85 13.34 -11.87 5.28
CA ARG A 85 12.18 -12.47 4.60
C ARG A 85 11.47 -13.51 5.46
N ILE A 86 12.23 -14.42 6.09
CA ILE A 86 11.67 -15.49 6.95
C ILE A 86 11.00 -14.92 8.19
N LEU A 87 11.60 -13.89 8.80
CA LEU A 87 11.08 -13.24 10.02
C LEU A 87 10.10 -12.11 9.74
N PHE A 88 9.75 -11.86 8.46
CA PHE A 88 8.89 -10.75 8.03
C PHE A 88 9.36 -9.38 8.52
N LEU A 89 10.67 -9.20 8.73
CA LEU A 89 11.26 -7.93 9.18
C LEU A 89 11.62 -6.98 8.02
N GLY A 90 11.45 -7.41 6.79
CA GLY A 90 11.75 -6.64 5.58
C GLY A 90 10.70 -5.59 5.20
N HIS A 91 9.77 -5.29 6.10
CA HIS A 91 8.80 -4.21 5.88
C HIS A 91 9.51 -2.87 5.92
N GLY A 92 9.47 -2.13 4.80
CA GLY A 92 10.01 -0.77 4.75
C GLY A 92 9.30 0.10 5.79
N TYR A 93 10.04 0.55 6.78
CA TYR A 93 9.58 1.50 7.80
C TYR A 93 9.29 2.90 7.23
N ARG A 94 9.10 3.01 5.91
CA ARG A 94 8.71 4.24 5.21
C ARG A 94 7.32 4.76 5.60
N PHE A 95 6.54 3.95 6.30
CA PHE A 95 5.19 4.29 6.73
C PHE A 95 5.11 5.50 7.67
N PHE A 96 6.23 5.83 8.33
CA PHE A 96 6.35 6.96 9.25
C PHE A 96 7.46 7.93 8.82
N GLY A 97 7.84 7.92 7.54
CA GLY A 97 8.79 8.89 7.00
C GLY A 97 8.22 10.31 7.09
N PRO A 98 9.07 11.34 7.07
CA PRO A 98 8.63 12.73 7.12
C PRO A 98 7.72 13.13 5.95
N ASP A 99 7.75 12.36 4.87
CA ASP A 99 6.88 12.54 3.70
C ASP A 99 6.25 11.18 3.31
N PRO A 100 5.02 10.91 3.72
CA PRO A 100 4.32 9.68 3.36
C PRO A 100 3.99 9.61 1.87
N GLY A 101 4.18 10.69 1.12
CA GLY A 101 3.76 10.81 -0.27
C GLY A 101 2.24 10.93 -0.45
N PRO A 102 1.80 11.35 -1.65
CA PRO A 102 0.38 11.42 -1.97
C PRO A 102 -0.28 10.05 -1.88
N THR A 103 -1.59 10.04 -1.65
CA THR A 103 -2.38 8.81 -1.62
C THR A 103 -3.07 8.57 -2.95
N HIS A 104 -3.27 7.30 -3.30
CA HIS A 104 -3.87 6.92 -4.58
C HIS A 104 -5.16 6.17 -4.35
N ARG A 105 -6.15 6.46 -5.20
CA ARG A 105 -7.40 5.72 -5.26
C ARG A 105 -7.62 5.13 -6.64
N LEU A 106 -8.21 3.96 -6.68
CA LEU A 106 -8.68 3.31 -7.89
C LEU A 106 -10.12 3.76 -8.12
N VAL A 107 -10.37 4.48 -9.20
CA VAL A 107 -11.71 4.85 -9.66
C VAL A 107 -12.12 3.85 -10.73
N PHE A 108 -13.38 3.43 -10.71
CA PHE A 108 -13.94 2.57 -11.75
C PHE A 108 -15.27 3.14 -12.25
N ARG A 109 -15.47 3.06 -13.55
CA ARG A 109 -16.71 3.42 -14.23
C ARG A 109 -17.19 2.22 -15.03
N GLY A 110 -18.48 1.99 -15.09
CA GLY A 110 -19.00 0.87 -15.83
C GLY A 110 -20.41 1.08 -16.35
N VAL A 111 -20.78 0.20 -17.27
CA VAL A 111 -22.14 0.11 -17.82
C VAL A 111 -22.68 -1.25 -17.43
N LYS A 112 -23.84 -1.28 -16.77
CA LYS A 112 -24.54 -2.52 -16.45
C LYS A 112 -25.21 -3.15 -17.66
N ASN A 113 -25.63 -4.41 -17.51
CA ASN A 113 -26.36 -5.11 -18.58
C ASN A 113 -27.71 -4.46 -18.93
N ASP A 114 -28.29 -3.66 -18.02
CA ASP A 114 -29.50 -2.87 -18.25
C ASP A 114 -29.24 -1.51 -18.93
N GLY A 115 -27.99 -1.20 -19.26
CA GLY A 115 -27.54 0.06 -19.87
C GLY A 115 -27.31 1.19 -18.86
N SER A 116 -27.58 1.01 -17.59
CA SER A 116 -27.32 2.04 -16.56
C SER A 116 -25.83 2.19 -16.30
N LYS A 117 -25.37 3.44 -16.17
CA LYS A 117 -23.98 3.76 -15.80
C LYS A 117 -23.82 3.81 -14.30
N PHE A 118 -22.65 3.40 -13.83
CA PHE A 118 -22.28 3.50 -12.43
C PHE A 118 -20.81 3.86 -12.28
N GLU A 119 -20.49 4.46 -11.16
CA GLU A 119 -19.13 4.86 -10.79
C GLU A 119 -18.88 4.53 -9.32
N GLY A 120 -17.63 4.25 -9.01
CA GLY A 120 -17.18 4.03 -7.64
C GLY A 120 -15.67 4.14 -7.52
N PHE A 121 -15.18 4.07 -6.28
CA PHE A 121 -13.76 4.14 -6.02
C PHE A 121 -13.33 3.27 -4.86
N PHE A 122 -12.05 2.94 -4.81
CA PHE A 122 -11.38 2.27 -3.70
C PHE A 122 -10.11 3.03 -3.30
N PRO A 123 -9.78 3.06 -1.99
CA PRO A 123 -10.57 2.59 -0.86
C PRO A 123 -11.72 3.55 -0.53
N ASP A 124 -12.89 3.02 -0.23
CA ASP A 124 -14.02 3.79 0.28
C ASP A 124 -14.11 3.60 1.81
N ARG A 125 -13.93 4.69 2.55
CA ARG A 125 -13.90 4.68 4.01
C ARG A 125 -15.28 4.49 4.63
N GLN A 126 -16.33 4.95 3.95
CA GLN A 126 -17.68 4.94 4.50
C GLN A 126 -18.35 3.57 4.40
N ASN A 127 -18.10 2.85 3.29
CA ASN A 127 -18.80 1.61 2.97
C ASN A 127 -18.00 0.33 3.26
N ARG A 128 -16.79 0.44 3.85
CA ARG A 128 -15.88 -0.69 4.04
C ARG A 128 -15.51 -0.90 5.51
N GLN A 129 -16.35 -1.62 6.23
CA GLN A 129 -16.03 -2.19 7.53
C GLN A 129 -15.86 -3.72 7.38
N PRO A 130 -14.93 -4.39 8.05
CA PRO A 130 -14.01 -3.87 9.06
C PRO A 130 -12.77 -3.15 8.44
N ARG A 131 -12.05 -2.38 9.25
CA ARG A 131 -10.86 -1.59 8.88
C ARG A 131 -9.81 -2.38 8.09
N LEU A 132 -9.71 -3.69 8.31
CA LEU A 132 -8.79 -4.56 7.58
C LEU A 132 -9.10 -4.65 6.08
N LEU A 133 -10.38 -4.63 5.70
CA LEU A 133 -10.80 -4.60 4.29
C LEU A 133 -10.44 -3.27 3.63
N TYR A 134 -10.64 -2.15 4.33
CA TYR A 134 -10.20 -0.84 3.85
C TYR A 134 -8.69 -0.84 3.55
N HIS A 135 -7.87 -1.37 4.47
CA HIS A 135 -6.42 -1.42 4.29
C HIS A 135 -6.01 -2.28 3.07
N ARG A 136 -6.67 -3.42 2.85
CA ARG A 136 -6.41 -4.26 1.67
C ARG A 136 -6.72 -3.54 0.36
N TRP A 137 -7.84 -2.81 0.29
CA TRP A 137 -8.20 -2.01 -0.88
C TRP A 137 -7.26 -0.82 -1.08
N PHE A 138 -6.83 -0.20 0.00
CA PHE A 138 -5.79 0.84 -0.04
C PHE A 138 -4.49 0.30 -0.63
N MET A 139 -3.97 -0.81 -0.12
CA MET A 139 -2.76 -1.45 -0.65
C MET A 139 -2.91 -1.86 -2.13
N LEU A 140 -4.09 -2.30 -2.54
CA LEU A 140 -4.36 -2.63 -3.93
C LEU A 140 -4.30 -1.39 -4.83
N SER A 141 -4.89 -0.28 -4.40
CA SER A 141 -4.86 0.99 -5.14
C SER A 141 -3.44 1.52 -5.30
N GLU A 142 -2.65 1.50 -4.22
CA GLU A 142 -1.23 1.89 -4.24
C GLU A 142 -0.41 0.97 -5.17
N THR A 143 -0.64 -0.34 -5.11
CA THR A 143 0.06 -1.30 -5.98
C THR A 143 -0.28 -1.05 -7.44
N LEU A 144 -1.55 -0.87 -7.77
CA LEU A 144 -1.99 -0.58 -9.13
C LEU A 144 -1.39 0.72 -9.65
N PHE A 145 -1.34 1.77 -8.81
CA PHE A 145 -0.72 3.03 -9.18
C PHE A 145 0.77 2.87 -9.47
N VAL A 146 1.53 2.26 -8.56
CA VAL A 146 2.98 2.06 -8.70
C VAL A 146 3.32 1.23 -9.95
N GLU A 147 2.60 0.15 -10.18
CA GLU A 147 2.81 -0.70 -11.36
C GLU A 147 2.38 0.04 -12.66
N HIS A 148 1.30 0.83 -12.61
CA HIS A 148 0.86 1.64 -13.74
C HIS A 148 1.86 2.77 -14.06
N ALA A 149 2.35 3.49 -13.05
CA ALA A 149 3.39 4.51 -13.21
C ALA A 149 4.72 3.93 -13.72
N SER A 150 4.97 2.64 -13.48
CA SER A 150 6.14 1.92 -14.02
C SER A 150 5.99 1.51 -15.49
N ARG A 151 4.79 1.68 -16.05
CA ARG A 151 4.55 1.42 -17.48
C ARG A 151 5.23 2.51 -18.30
N VAL A 152 6.06 2.09 -19.22
CA VAL A 152 6.85 3.01 -20.05
C VAL A 152 6.10 3.32 -21.35
N ASP A 153 6.09 4.60 -21.69
CA ASP A 153 5.56 5.07 -22.97
C ASP A 153 6.28 4.34 -24.14
N PRO A 154 5.53 3.77 -25.10
CA PRO A 154 6.10 3.16 -26.31
C PRO A 154 7.04 4.09 -27.07
N ASN A 155 6.77 5.41 -27.10
CA ASN A 155 7.63 6.39 -27.75
C ASN A 155 8.95 6.55 -27.01
N PHE A 156 8.93 6.54 -25.67
CA PHE A 156 10.15 6.53 -24.88
C PHE A 156 11.00 5.29 -25.20
N LEU A 157 10.38 4.10 -25.30
CA LEU A 157 11.10 2.87 -25.67
C LEU A 157 11.72 2.94 -27.07
N LYS A 158 11.02 3.54 -28.05
CA LYS A 158 11.55 3.76 -29.40
C LYS A 158 12.75 4.71 -29.40
N ASN A 159 12.67 5.82 -28.67
CA ASN A 159 13.78 6.77 -28.56
C ASN A 159 14.98 6.11 -27.88
N ARG A 160 14.75 5.41 -26.79
CA ARG A 160 15.76 4.65 -26.05
C ARG A 160 16.40 3.56 -26.91
N GLN A 161 15.66 2.96 -27.84
CA GLN A 161 16.19 2.00 -28.79
C GLN A 161 17.13 2.66 -29.80
N ARG A 162 16.79 3.85 -30.30
CA ARG A 162 17.68 4.62 -31.21
C ARG A 162 18.98 5.00 -30.52
N ASP A 163 18.91 5.50 -29.28
CA ASP A 163 20.10 5.85 -28.49
C ASP A 163 21.00 4.63 -28.27
N TYR A 164 20.40 3.48 -27.96
CA TYR A 164 21.12 2.23 -27.82
C TYR A 164 21.84 1.83 -29.13
N GLU A 165 21.17 1.91 -30.26
CA GLU A 165 21.75 1.57 -31.57
C GLU A 165 22.92 2.47 -31.92
N GLN A 166 22.80 3.77 -31.68
CA GLN A 166 23.88 4.73 -31.89
C GLN A 166 25.09 4.44 -30.99
N GLN A 167 24.86 4.20 -29.71
CA GLN A 167 25.91 3.87 -28.75
C GLN A 167 26.56 2.51 -29.07
N ALA A 168 25.80 1.53 -29.46
CA ALA A 168 26.31 0.23 -29.86
C ALA A 168 27.19 0.30 -31.14
N ALA A 169 26.76 1.09 -32.14
CA ALA A 169 27.53 1.33 -33.36
C ALA A 169 28.85 2.02 -33.06
N ARG A 170 28.85 3.04 -32.20
CA ARG A 170 30.05 3.73 -31.75
C ARG A 170 31.03 2.80 -31.06
N LEU A 171 30.56 1.99 -30.07
CA LEU A 171 31.41 1.05 -29.35
C LEU A 171 31.98 -0.05 -30.29
N ALA A 172 31.23 -0.45 -31.31
CA ALA A 172 31.69 -1.39 -32.31
C ALA A 172 32.79 -0.79 -33.20
N SER A 173 32.63 0.45 -33.66
CA SER A 173 33.66 1.15 -34.45
C SER A 173 34.96 1.40 -33.68
N GLU A 174 34.87 1.59 -32.35
CA GLU A 174 36.01 1.78 -31.45
C GLU A 174 36.64 0.44 -30.97
N ASN A 175 36.17 -0.72 -31.47
CA ASN A 175 36.59 -2.06 -31.04
C ASN A 175 36.46 -2.34 -29.52
N ARG A 176 35.53 -1.66 -28.83
CA ARG A 176 35.31 -1.79 -27.41
C ARG A 176 34.37 -2.96 -27.09
N THR A 177 34.80 -4.17 -27.41
CA THR A 177 33.98 -5.41 -27.35
C THR A 177 33.38 -5.68 -25.96
N ASN A 178 34.14 -5.46 -24.89
CA ASN A 178 33.66 -5.69 -23.52
C ASN A 178 32.55 -4.71 -23.14
N GLN A 179 32.70 -3.43 -23.50
CA GLN A 179 31.68 -2.41 -23.23
C GLN A 179 30.42 -2.64 -24.07
N LEU A 180 30.58 -3.05 -25.32
CA LEU A 180 29.46 -3.43 -26.17
C LEU A 180 28.69 -4.64 -25.61
N ARG A 181 29.39 -5.65 -25.07
CA ARG A 181 28.77 -6.81 -24.44
C ARG A 181 27.98 -6.40 -23.20
N GLN A 182 28.55 -5.53 -22.37
CA GLN A 182 27.87 -5.00 -21.18
C GLN A 182 26.63 -4.21 -21.57
N LEU A 183 26.73 -3.30 -22.53
CA LEU A 183 25.62 -2.49 -23.03
C LEU A 183 24.45 -3.38 -23.52
N LYS A 184 24.77 -4.47 -24.26
CA LYS A 184 23.76 -5.45 -24.72
C LYS A 184 23.07 -6.15 -23.56
N LEU A 185 23.81 -6.53 -22.52
CA LEU A 185 23.27 -7.19 -21.34
C LEU A 185 22.34 -6.25 -20.57
N ASP A 186 22.79 -5.03 -20.33
CA ASP A 186 22.01 -4.00 -19.62
C ASP A 186 20.69 -3.72 -20.35
N ARG A 187 20.75 -3.60 -21.70
CA ARG A 187 19.55 -3.43 -22.52
C ARG A 187 18.58 -4.61 -22.42
N GLN A 188 19.08 -5.84 -22.41
CA GLN A 188 18.22 -7.02 -22.25
C GLN A 188 17.55 -7.06 -20.88
N LEU A 189 18.25 -6.63 -19.83
CA LEU A 189 17.70 -6.56 -18.47
C LEU A 189 16.63 -5.49 -18.38
N GLU A 190 16.86 -4.30 -18.94
CA GLU A 190 15.92 -3.20 -19.02
C GLU A 190 14.61 -3.62 -19.72
N LEU A 191 14.72 -4.20 -20.92
CA LEU A 191 13.54 -4.67 -21.67
C LEU A 191 12.76 -5.76 -20.93
N ARG A 192 13.44 -6.70 -20.27
CA ARG A 192 12.78 -7.71 -19.44
C ARG A 192 12.06 -7.11 -18.24
N TYR A 193 12.66 -6.11 -17.61
CA TYR A 193 12.04 -5.39 -16.50
C TYR A 193 10.74 -4.72 -16.93
N HIS A 194 10.77 -3.94 -18.01
CA HIS A 194 9.59 -3.23 -18.51
C HIS A 194 8.48 -4.18 -18.97
N ARG A 195 8.83 -5.27 -19.65
CA ARG A 195 7.85 -6.29 -20.06
C ARG A 195 7.14 -6.89 -18.83
N ARG A 196 7.90 -7.31 -17.82
CA ARG A 196 7.33 -7.89 -16.59
C ARG A 196 6.47 -6.90 -15.81
N ALA A 197 6.84 -5.63 -15.79
CA ALA A 197 6.03 -4.59 -15.16
C ALA A 197 4.68 -4.44 -15.91
N SER A 198 4.70 -4.35 -17.23
CA SER A 198 3.47 -4.29 -18.04
C SER A 198 2.58 -5.52 -17.87
N GLU A 199 3.16 -6.74 -17.91
CA GLU A 199 2.42 -7.98 -17.72
C GLU A 199 1.76 -8.06 -16.33
N ARG A 200 2.45 -7.58 -15.28
CA ARG A 200 1.89 -7.56 -13.91
C ARG A 200 0.73 -6.61 -13.77
N ILE A 201 0.84 -5.38 -14.28
CA ILE A 201 -0.26 -4.41 -14.19
C ILE A 201 -1.46 -4.90 -15.00
N ASP A 202 -1.27 -5.45 -16.18
CA ASP A 202 -2.35 -5.97 -17.02
C ASP A 202 -3.07 -7.14 -16.34
N LEU A 203 -2.31 -8.07 -15.76
CA LEU A 203 -2.88 -9.19 -15.00
C LEU A 203 -3.70 -8.71 -13.80
N LEU A 204 -3.14 -7.77 -13.03
CA LEU A 204 -3.78 -7.25 -11.82
C LEU A 204 -5.02 -6.43 -12.17
N ALA A 205 -4.93 -5.50 -13.12
CA ALA A 205 -6.04 -4.66 -13.56
C ALA A 205 -7.17 -5.51 -14.17
N ASN A 206 -6.84 -6.48 -15.01
CA ASN A 206 -7.83 -7.41 -15.56
C ASN A 206 -8.54 -8.22 -14.46
N SER A 207 -7.80 -8.69 -13.45
CA SER A 207 -8.38 -9.43 -12.33
C SER A 207 -9.35 -8.58 -11.52
N VAL A 208 -8.98 -7.31 -11.25
CA VAL A 208 -9.84 -6.36 -10.54
C VAL A 208 -11.08 -6.02 -11.38
N ALA A 209 -10.89 -5.74 -12.68
CA ALA A 209 -12.00 -5.44 -13.59
C ALA A 209 -13.01 -6.58 -13.68
N LYS A 210 -12.56 -7.84 -13.75
CA LYS A 210 -13.44 -9.02 -13.74
C LYS A 210 -14.28 -9.11 -12.49
N VAL A 211 -13.67 -8.96 -11.31
CA VAL A 211 -14.41 -8.99 -10.04
C VAL A 211 -15.45 -7.87 -9.96
N LEU A 212 -15.11 -6.67 -10.45
CA LEU A 212 -16.05 -5.54 -10.49
C LEU A 212 -17.18 -5.78 -11.48
N LEU A 213 -16.89 -6.32 -12.66
CA LEU A 213 -17.86 -6.65 -13.69
C LEU A 213 -18.90 -7.65 -13.17
N GLU A 214 -18.44 -8.75 -12.55
CA GLU A 214 -19.30 -9.75 -11.94
C GLU A 214 -20.12 -9.17 -10.77
N ARG A 215 -19.49 -8.37 -9.90
CA ARG A 215 -20.14 -7.83 -8.71
C ARG A 215 -21.25 -6.82 -9.03
N HIS A 216 -21.10 -6.06 -10.09
CA HIS A 216 -22.04 -5.01 -10.49
C HIS A 216 -23.00 -5.42 -11.60
N ASP A 217 -22.92 -6.69 -12.05
CA ASP A 217 -23.66 -7.19 -13.22
C ASP A 217 -23.48 -6.27 -14.45
N ALA A 218 -22.21 -5.97 -14.74
CA ALA A 218 -21.84 -4.98 -15.73
C ALA A 218 -21.41 -5.65 -17.05
N SER A 219 -21.66 -4.97 -18.17
CA SER A 219 -21.20 -5.35 -19.51
C SER A 219 -19.80 -4.82 -19.82
N SER A 220 -19.42 -3.70 -19.19
CA SER A 220 -18.10 -3.09 -19.35
C SER A 220 -17.65 -2.37 -18.09
N ILE A 221 -16.34 -2.34 -17.88
CA ILE A 221 -15.68 -1.64 -16.76
C ILE A 221 -14.44 -0.93 -17.27
N GLU A 222 -14.28 0.33 -16.90
CA GLU A 222 -13.06 1.12 -17.06
C GLU A 222 -12.42 1.34 -15.69
N LEU A 223 -11.11 1.22 -15.64
CA LEU A 223 -10.31 1.45 -14.44
C LEU A 223 -9.44 2.68 -14.61
N PHE A 224 -9.39 3.51 -13.57
CA PHE A 224 -8.58 4.73 -13.52
C PHE A 224 -7.82 4.77 -12.19
N SER A 225 -6.61 5.28 -12.23
CA SER A 225 -5.92 5.73 -11.03
C SER A 225 -6.14 7.22 -10.81
N GLN A 226 -6.29 7.63 -9.58
CA GLN A 226 -6.42 9.02 -9.20
C GLN A 226 -5.57 9.28 -7.97
N GLU A 227 -4.76 10.30 -8.05
CA GLU A 227 -3.91 10.76 -6.96
C GLU A 227 -4.63 11.82 -6.13
N ARG A 228 -4.43 11.79 -4.82
CA ARG A 228 -4.84 12.87 -3.90
C ARG A 228 -3.57 13.53 -3.39
N SER A 229 -3.40 14.80 -3.71
CA SER A 229 -2.27 15.59 -3.23
C SER A 229 -2.35 15.80 -1.71
N ILE A 230 -1.19 16.05 -1.12
CA ILE A 230 -1.09 16.45 0.28
C ILE A 230 -1.16 17.97 0.32
N PRO A 231 -2.12 18.58 1.04
CA PRO A 231 -2.20 20.02 1.17
C PRO A 231 -1.00 20.55 1.95
N PHE A 232 -0.61 21.77 1.66
CA PHE A 232 0.37 22.48 2.47
C PHE A 232 -0.21 22.81 3.86
N PRO A 233 0.65 22.89 4.91
CA PRO A 233 0.18 23.22 6.26
C PRO A 233 -0.63 24.51 6.32
N GLU A 234 -0.29 25.50 5.51
CA GLU A 234 -0.98 26.80 5.41
C GLU A 234 -2.42 26.61 4.92
N GLU A 235 -2.63 25.79 3.89
CA GLU A 235 -3.96 25.52 3.33
C GLU A 235 -4.89 24.85 4.35
N VAL A 236 -4.31 23.97 5.19
CA VAL A 236 -5.06 23.31 6.28
C VAL A 236 -5.40 24.31 7.38
N LEU A 237 -4.49 25.24 7.70
CA LEU A 237 -4.75 26.31 8.66
C LEU A 237 -5.81 27.29 8.16
N ASP A 238 -5.88 27.51 6.84
CA ASP A 238 -6.92 28.31 6.17
C ASP A 238 -8.27 27.57 6.05
N GLY A 239 -8.34 26.33 6.54
CA GLY A 239 -9.59 25.56 6.67
C GLY A 239 -9.81 24.52 5.56
N LEU A 240 -8.84 24.26 4.69
CA LEU A 240 -8.94 23.17 3.70
C LEU A 240 -8.99 21.82 4.42
N LYS A 241 -10.04 21.06 4.18
CA LYS A 241 -10.20 19.71 4.76
C LYS A 241 -9.35 18.71 4.00
N LEU A 242 -8.72 17.77 4.73
CA LEU A 242 -7.89 16.71 4.16
C LEU A 242 -8.67 15.74 3.25
N ASP A 243 -9.99 15.67 3.37
CA ASP A 243 -10.88 14.87 2.54
C ASP A 243 -11.55 15.68 1.42
N SER A 244 -11.16 16.94 1.21
CA SER A 244 -11.67 17.79 0.15
C SER A 244 -11.40 17.21 -1.24
N ASP A 245 -12.40 17.30 -2.13
CA ASP A 245 -12.22 16.88 -3.53
C ASP A 245 -11.29 17.81 -4.32
N GLN A 246 -11.02 19.01 -3.81
CA GLN A 246 -10.04 19.95 -4.39
C GLN A 246 -8.60 19.37 -4.41
N LEU A 247 -8.33 18.39 -3.55
CA LEU A 247 -7.03 17.71 -3.49
C LEU A 247 -6.91 16.55 -4.51
N LEU A 248 -7.97 16.27 -5.26
CA LEU A 248 -7.96 15.18 -6.24
C LEU A 248 -7.40 15.68 -7.56
N LEU A 249 -6.36 15.02 -8.03
CA LEU A 249 -5.79 15.25 -9.35
C LEU A 249 -6.64 14.57 -10.43
N PRO A 250 -6.46 14.92 -11.71
CA PRO A 250 -7.14 14.25 -12.83
C PRO A 250 -6.94 12.74 -12.80
N VAL A 251 -7.95 12.02 -13.30
CA VAL A 251 -7.91 10.56 -13.38
C VAL A 251 -7.05 10.09 -14.56
N ASN A 252 -6.22 9.06 -14.34
CA ASN A 252 -5.42 8.43 -15.38
C ASN A 252 -5.99 7.04 -15.70
N LYS A 253 -6.38 6.79 -16.95
CA LYS A 253 -6.94 5.50 -17.38
C LYS A 253 -5.86 4.40 -17.28
N ILE A 254 -6.19 3.30 -16.60
CA ILE A 254 -5.35 2.11 -16.48
C ILE A 254 -5.70 1.12 -17.61
N GLY A 255 -6.98 0.93 -17.87
CA GLY A 255 -7.50 0.02 -18.88
C GLY A 255 -9.00 -0.16 -18.78
N GLU A 256 -9.52 -1.00 -19.68
CA GLU A 256 -10.94 -1.35 -19.74
C GLU A 256 -11.14 -2.83 -19.99
N LEU A 257 -12.24 -3.37 -19.52
CA LEU A 257 -12.69 -4.74 -19.76
C LEU A 257 -14.11 -4.71 -20.29
N ASP A 258 -14.30 -5.34 -21.45
CA ASP A 258 -15.62 -5.53 -22.08
C ASP A 258 -15.77 -6.98 -22.60
N ALA A 259 -16.78 -7.25 -23.42
CA ALA A 259 -17.01 -8.56 -24.06
C ALA A 259 -15.83 -9.03 -24.94
N ASN A 260 -15.02 -8.09 -25.46
CA ASN A 260 -13.86 -8.38 -26.29
C ASN A 260 -12.59 -8.66 -25.48
N GLY A 261 -12.65 -8.56 -24.17
CA GLY A 261 -11.55 -8.79 -23.26
C GLY A 261 -10.93 -7.51 -22.68
N TYR A 262 -9.87 -7.69 -21.88
CA TYR A 262 -9.15 -6.59 -21.25
C TYR A 262 -8.28 -5.85 -22.26
N ARG A 263 -8.39 -4.53 -22.29
CA ARG A 263 -7.53 -3.61 -23.05
C ARG A 263 -6.85 -2.64 -22.12
N ALA A 264 -5.52 -2.66 -22.13
CA ALA A 264 -4.72 -1.70 -21.39
C ALA A 264 -4.81 -0.29 -22.04
N ALA A 265 -4.88 0.74 -21.22
CA ALA A 265 -4.79 2.11 -21.73
C ALA A 265 -3.38 2.37 -22.31
N ASN A 266 -3.34 3.07 -23.42
CA ASN A 266 -2.08 3.55 -23.98
C ASN A 266 -1.70 4.86 -23.25
N PRO A 267 -0.55 4.93 -22.55
CA PRO A 267 -0.12 6.16 -21.87
C PRO A 267 0.13 7.34 -22.81
N SER A 268 0.21 7.08 -24.13
CA SER A 268 0.42 8.11 -25.16
C SER A 268 -0.84 8.45 -25.93
N ASP A 269 -2.03 8.04 -25.50
CA ASP A 269 -3.25 8.37 -26.19
C ASP A 269 -3.66 9.83 -25.88
N PRO A 270 -3.54 10.76 -26.87
CA PRO A 270 -3.92 12.16 -26.68
C PRO A 270 -5.43 12.35 -26.51
N ASN A 271 -6.23 11.29 -26.76
CA ASN A 271 -7.69 11.30 -26.61
C ASN A 271 -8.13 10.67 -25.28
N ALA A 272 -7.21 10.37 -24.36
CA ALA A 272 -7.61 10.09 -22.99
C ALA A 272 -8.37 11.33 -22.49
N PRO A 273 -9.65 11.23 -22.09
CA PRO A 273 -10.47 12.39 -21.80
C PRO A 273 -9.86 13.19 -20.67
N GLU A 274 -9.41 14.41 -20.99
CA GLU A 274 -9.22 15.49 -20.01
C GLU A 274 -10.65 15.93 -19.57
N GLU A 275 -11.39 15.04 -18.93
CA GLU A 275 -12.66 15.39 -18.32
C GLU A 275 -12.40 15.94 -16.92
N GLY A 276 -12.34 17.27 -16.83
CA GLY A 276 -12.28 17.92 -15.54
C GLY A 276 -12.03 19.41 -15.54
N SER A 277 -12.48 20.13 -16.54
CA SER A 277 -12.62 21.58 -16.44
C SER A 277 -14.11 21.98 -16.58
N ASN A 278 -14.83 21.87 -15.48
CA ASN A 278 -16.02 22.66 -15.22
C ASN A 278 -16.10 22.98 -13.76
#